data_b32f6d968e3a7ec3b40d5ec45812334b
#
_entry.id   b32f6d968e3a7ec3b40d5ec45812334b
#
_cell.length_a   1.000
_cell.length_b   1.000
_cell.length_c   1.000
_cell.angle_alpha   90.00
_cell.angle_beta   90.00
_cell.angle_gamma   90.00
#
_symmetry.space_group_name_H-M   'P 1'
#
loop_
_entity.id
_entity.type
_entity.pdbx_description
1 polymer ?
#
loop_
_entity_poly.entity_id
_entity_poly.type
_entity_poly.pdbx_seq_one_letter_code
_entity_poly.pdbx_strand_id
1 'polypeptide(L)'
;MLKVIIVDDEQFIAQGLQALIDWNAAGYEVAAVLSDGQEALEYIKKLPVDLVITDVMMPKMTGLELLETVRRENLSNAGFVI
;
A
#
# COMPACT_ATOMS: atom_id res chain seq x y z
N MET A 1 -4.90 15.94 -1.70
CA MET A 1 -4.01 15.00 -2.39
C MET A 1 -4.51 13.58 -2.24
N LEU A 2 -4.28 12.78 -3.23
CA LEU A 2 -4.58 11.35 -3.15
C LEU A 2 -3.61 10.65 -2.19
N LYS A 3 -4.10 9.70 -1.46
CA LYS A 3 -3.31 8.99 -0.44
C LYS A 3 -2.75 7.70 -1.03
N VAL A 4 -1.43 7.54 -0.93
CA VAL A 4 -0.76 6.30 -1.32
C VAL A 4 -0.14 5.64 -0.09
N ILE A 5 -0.25 4.31 -0.01
CA ILE A 5 0.50 3.54 0.96
C ILE A 5 1.47 2.61 0.23
N ILE A 6 2.63 2.42 0.82
CA ILE A 6 3.66 1.52 0.31
C ILE A 6 3.76 0.35 1.28
N VAL A 7 3.65 -0.86 0.76
CA VAL A 7 3.67 -2.08 1.57
C VAL A 7 4.79 -2.97 1.08
N ASP A 8 5.82 -3.14 1.88
CA ASP A 8 6.99 -3.93 1.53
C ASP A 8 7.72 -4.31 2.81
N ASP A 9 8.06 -5.59 2.97
CA ASP A 9 8.80 -6.06 4.13
C ASP A 9 10.29 -5.68 4.07
N GLU A 10 10.77 -5.27 2.91
CA GLU A 10 12.14 -4.78 2.73
C GLU A 10 12.17 -3.27 2.87
N GLN A 11 12.64 -2.79 4.02
CA GLN A 11 12.59 -1.36 4.33
C GLN A 11 13.41 -0.48 3.37
N PHE A 12 14.53 -0.99 2.88
CA PHE A 12 15.33 -0.24 1.92
C PHE A 12 14.59 0.01 0.61
N ILE A 13 13.84 -0.98 0.14
CA ILE A 13 13.03 -0.84 -1.08
C ILE A 13 11.91 0.16 -0.85
N ALA A 14 11.20 0.03 0.26
CA ALA A 14 10.11 0.94 0.61
C ALA A 14 10.60 2.38 0.73
N GLN A 15 11.73 2.60 1.41
CA GLN A 15 12.33 3.91 1.56
C GLN A 15 12.80 4.47 0.23
N GLY A 16 13.36 3.61 -0.62
CA GLY A 16 13.78 4.00 -1.96
C GLY A 16 12.62 4.49 -2.81
N LEU A 17 11.52 3.77 -2.80
CA LEU A 17 10.31 4.18 -3.52
C LEU A 17 9.80 5.52 -3.01
N GLN A 18 9.78 5.70 -1.70
CA GLN A 18 9.33 6.95 -1.10
C GLN A 18 10.22 8.13 -1.49
N ALA A 19 11.53 7.91 -1.55
CA ALA A 19 12.51 8.96 -1.81
C ALA A 19 12.70 9.28 -3.29
N LEU A 20 12.61 8.27 -4.17
CA LEU A 20 12.94 8.43 -5.59
C LEU A 20 11.82 9.02 -6.43
N ILE A 21 10.59 8.91 -5.98
CA ILE A 21 9.43 9.40 -6.73
C ILE A 21 8.95 10.70 -6.11
N ASP A 22 8.74 11.70 -6.94
CA ASP A 22 8.13 12.96 -6.51
C ASP A 22 6.61 12.78 -6.46
N TRP A 23 6.14 12.17 -5.39
CA TRP A 23 4.73 11.89 -5.18
C TRP A 23 3.87 13.15 -5.22
N ASN A 24 4.37 14.21 -4.62
CA ASN A 24 3.65 15.48 -4.54
C ASN A 24 3.40 16.05 -5.93
N ALA A 25 4.41 16.00 -6.81
CA ALA A 25 4.25 16.47 -8.19
C ALA A 25 3.22 15.65 -8.95
N ALA A 26 3.03 14.39 -8.60
CA ALA A 26 2.04 13.51 -9.22
C ALA A 26 0.65 13.63 -8.58
N GLY A 27 0.48 14.46 -7.56
CA GLY A 27 -0.79 14.65 -6.87
C GLY A 27 -1.05 13.66 -5.74
N TYR A 28 -0.01 12.97 -5.28
CA TYR A 28 -0.10 11.98 -4.20
C TYR A 28 0.67 12.41 -2.97
N GLU A 29 0.25 11.90 -1.81
CA GLU A 29 1.10 11.93 -0.63
C GLU A 29 1.22 10.53 -0.06
N VAL A 30 2.41 10.18 0.41
CA VAL A 30 2.66 8.89 1.05
C VAL A 30 2.12 8.96 2.47
N ALA A 31 0.98 8.32 2.68
CA ALA A 31 0.30 8.36 3.98
C ALA A 31 0.91 7.39 4.98
N ALA A 32 1.46 6.28 4.50
CA ALA A 32 2.10 5.29 5.36
C ALA A 32 3.02 4.38 4.56
N VAL A 33 4.02 3.85 5.24
CA VAL A 33 4.90 2.79 4.73
C VAL A 33 4.78 1.64 5.71
N LEU A 34 4.29 0.51 5.23
CA LEU A 34 3.92 -0.63 6.06
C LEU A 34 4.76 -1.85 5.66
N SER A 35 4.95 -2.75 6.59
CA SER A 35 5.92 -3.84 6.41
C SER A 35 5.29 -5.18 6.02
N ASP A 36 3.98 -5.33 6.11
CA ASP A 36 3.32 -6.57 5.69
C ASP A 36 1.86 -6.32 5.32
N GLY A 37 1.25 -7.34 4.69
CA GLY A 37 -0.13 -7.24 4.22
C GLY A 37 -1.15 -7.13 5.34
N GLN A 38 -0.88 -7.69 6.50
CA GLN A 38 -1.79 -7.59 7.62
C GLN A 38 -1.88 -6.16 8.15
N GLU A 39 -0.73 -5.49 8.27
CA GLU A 39 -0.71 -4.07 8.63
C GLU A 39 -1.45 -3.21 7.60
N ALA A 40 -1.26 -3.52 6.32
CA ALA A 40 -1.94 -2.81 5.25
C ALA A 40 -3.46 -3.00 5.33
N LEU A 41 -3.91 -4.21 5.59
CA LEU A 41 -5.33 -4.51 5.72
C LEU A 41 -5.96 -3.72 6.87
N GLU A 42 -5.30 -3.69 8.02
CA GLU A 42 -5.76 -2.92 9.17
C GLU A 42 -5.81 -1.42 8.88
N TYR A 43 -4.81 -0.92 8.16
CA TYR A 43 -4.78 0.49 7.76
C TYR A 43 -5.95 0.83 6.83
N ILE A 44 -6.19 0.00 5.82
CA ILE A 44 -7.24 0.21 4.83
C ILE A 44 -8.64 0.18 5.47
N LYS A 45 -8.82 -0.62 6.51
CA LYS A 45 -10.09 -0.67 7.23
C LYS A 45 -10.42 0.62 7.97
N LYS A 46 -9.41 1.38 8.35
CA LYS A 46 -9.56 2.54 9.24
C LYS A 46 -9.38 3.89 8.56
N LEU A 47 -8.58 3.95 7.50
CA LEU A 47 -8.17 5.22 6.90
C LEU A 47 -8.34 5.17 5.38
N PRO A 48 -8.62 6.31 4.74
CA PRO A 48 -8.79 6.34 3.29
C PRO A 48 -7.47 6.12 2.57
N VAL A 49 -7.52 5.32 1.50
CA VAL A 49 -6.37 5.03 0.64
C VAL A 49 -6.85 5.06 -0.80
N ASP A 50 -6.09 5.75 -1.66
CA ASP A 50 -6.40 5.85 -3.08
C ASP A 50 -5.53 4.92 -3.93
N LEU A 51 -4.31 4.62 -3.47
CA LEU A 51 -3.37 3.77 -4.19
C LEU A 51 -2.57 2.94 -3.21
N VAL A 52 -2.45 1.64 -3.50
CA VAL A 52 -1.61 0.72 -2.74
C VAL A 52 -0.49 0.23 -3.66
N ILE A 53 0.75 0.46 -3.28
CA ILE A 53 1.91 -0.12 -3.94
C ILE A 53 2.45 -1.20 -3.02
N THR A 54 2.39 -2.45 -3.46
CA THR A 54 2.74 -3.57 -2.59
C THR A 54 3.64 -4.56 -3.30
N ASP A 55 4.55 -5.16 -2.55
CA ASP A 55 5.29 -6.32 -3.00
C ASP A 55 4.36 -7.53 -3.05
N VAL A 56 4.63 -8.47 -3.94
CA VAL A 56 3.87 -9.72 -4.03
C VAL A 56 4.19 -10.62 -2.85
N MET A 57 5.47 -10.81 -2.56
CA MET A 57 5.93 -11.76 -1.54
C MET A 57 6.22 -11.06 -0.23
N MET A 58 5.32 -11.23 0.72
CA MET A 58 5.47 -10.68 2.06
C MET A 58 5.05 -11.73 3.09
N PRO A 59 5.61 -11.66 4.32
CA PRO A 59 5.14 -12.54 5.39
C PRO A 59 3.69 -12.24 5.75
N LYS A 60 3.01 -13.21 6.30
CA LYS A 60 1.62 -13.16 6.78
C LYS A 60 0.58 -13.08 5.67
N MET A 61 0.72 -12.15 4.73
CA MET A 61 -0.24 -11.96 3.65
C MET A 61 0.48 -11.43 2.43
N THR A 62 0.33 -12.10 1.29
CA THR A 62 0.93 -11.63 0.03
C THR A 62 0.17 -10.42 -0.51
N GLY A 63 0.80 -9.70 -1.44
CA GLY A 63 0.14 -8.56 -2.10
C GLY A 63 -1.13 -8.96 -2.83
N LEU A 64 -1.15 -10.15 -3.46
CA LEU A 64 -2.34 -10.65 -4.14
C LEU A 64 -3.45 -11.02 -3.16
N GLU A 65 -3.11 -11.64 -2.04
CA GLU A 65 -4.08 -11.95 -1.00
C GLU A 65 -4.68 -10.69 -0.40
N LEU A 66 -3.85 -9.66 -0.22
CA LEU A 66 -4.32 -8.37 0.25
C LEU A 66 -5.34 -7.77 -0.73
N LEU A 67 -5.00 -7.76 -2.00
CA LEU A 67 -5.91 -7.25 -3.05
C LEU A 67 -7.23 -8.03 -3.04
N GLU A 68 -7.18 -9.34 -3.03
CA GLU A 68 -8.36 -10.19 -3.02
C GLU A 68 -9.25 -9.90 -1.81
N THR A 69 -8.65 -9.78 -0.63
CA THR A 69 -9.40 -9.50 0.60
C THR A 69 -10.07 -8.15 0.56
N VAL A 70 -9.35 -7.13 0.11
CA VAL A 70 -9.90 -5.77 0.01
C VAL A 70 -11.08 -5.72 -0.95
N ARG A 71 -10.99 -6.38 -2.10
CA ARG A 71 -12.07 -6.40 -3.08
C ARG A 71 -13.25 -7.25 -2.62
N ARG A 72 -13.00 -8.46 -2.08
CA ARG A 72 -14.03 -9.37 -1.62
C ARG A 72 -14.86 -8.76 -0.50
N GLU A 73 -14.22 -8.09 0.43
CA GLU A 73 -14.88 -7.49 1.58
C GLU A 73 -15.31 -6.04 1.35
N ASN A 74 -15.06 -5.53 0.14
CA ASN A 74 -15.44 -4.18 -0.26
C ASN A 74 -14.91 -3.10 0.69
N LEU A 75 -13.65 -3.25 1.10
CA LEU A 75 -13.03 -2.35 2.07
C LEU A 75 -12.54 -1.04 1.45
N SER A 76 -12.19 -1.05 0.18
CA SER A 76 -11.63 0.10 -0.50
C SER A 76 -11.72 -0.05 -2.01
N ASN A 77 -11.81 1.06 -2.71
CA ASN A 77 -11.71 1.12 -4.17
C ASN A 77 -10.33 1.54 -4.63
N ALA A 78 -9.34 1.52 -3.75
CA ALA A 78 -7.97 1.92 -4.06
C ALA A 78 -7.42 1.12 -5.24
N GLY A 79 -6.63 1.78 -6.09
CA GLY A 79 -5.86 1.09 -7.12
C GLY A 79 -4.72 0.31 -6.47
N PHE A 80 -4.30 -0.79 -7.09
CA PHE A 80 -3.18 -1.60 -6.62
C PHE A 80 -2.11 -1.67 -7.70
N VAL A 81 -0.86 -1.50 -7.30
CA VAL A 81 0.34 -1.74 -8.12
C VAL A 81 1.15 -2.80 -7.39
N ILE A 82 1.37 -3.91 -8.05
CA ILE A 82 2.09 -5.07 -7.49
C ILE A 82 3.38 -5.30 -8.24
#